data_9a2f74c3ee7398687e04169c5e7fc58d
#
_entry.id   9a2f74c3ee7398687e04169c5e7fc58d
#
_cell.length_a   1.000
_cell.length_b   1.000
_cell.length_c   1.000
_cell.angle_alpha   90.00
_cell.angle_beta   90.00
_cell.angle_gamma   90.00
#
_symmetry.space_group_name_H-M   'P 1'
#
loop_
_entity.id
_entity.type
_entity.pdbx_description
1 polymer ?
#
loop_
_entity_poly.entity_id
_entity_poly.type
_entity_poly.pdbx_seq_one_letter_code
_entity_poly.pdbx_strand_id
1 'polypeptide(L)'
;PMLCIMNHQMAVATKASRVCRATDRPVSEFGSRRAHGPWAATYGAKAAIIAGCSNTSNILTGVMFDYGSTGTMAHSYVTSFGCSVNGEFEAFDTYIKTHKGEPLILLIDTYDTLKCGILNAMRAYRENGIDNSYGNVYGIRLDSGDLAYLSAECRKTLDENGFTDCKIFATNSLDEYLITDLERQGAKIDSYGVGDAIATSKANPCFGNVYKLVQIGGEAVLKRSEDKVKLINPGFQITYRITKNYPDKGDVFKADVTCLRGDGLSVKIENGDTFTICDEYDRYKYKTFEAGSYSVHRLQHQVMKDGVRCVPQHSLSEKKAYYDDTLKHFSPSERRLINPHYYKVDISD
;
A
#
# COMPACT_ATOMS: atom_id res chain seq x y z
N PRO A 1 -23.69 -2.28 4.06
CA PRO A 1 -22.41 -2.41 4.80
C PRO A 1 -21.28 -3.00 3.94
N MET A 2 -21.55 -4.14 3.23
CA MET A 2 -20.51 -4.83 2.44
C MET A 2 -19.83 -3.91 1.41
N LEU A 3 -20.60 -3.21 0.57
CA LEU A 3 -20.05 -2.28 -0.43
C LEU A 3 -19.24 -1.14 0.21
N CYS A 4 -19.70 -0.62 1.35
CA CYS A 4 -19.00 0.43 2.08
C CYS A 4 -17.61 -0.05 2.56
N ILE A 5 -17.56 -1.23 3.19
CA ILE A 5 -16.32 -1.84 3.69
C ILE A 5 -15.36 -2.14 2.55
N MET A 6 -15.86 -2.75 1.47
CA MET A 6 -15.05 -3.05 0.28
C MET A 6 -14.50 -1.77 -0.35
N ASN A 7 -15.36 -0.77 -0.60
CA ASN A 7 -14.96 0.50 -1.18
C ASN A 7 -13.83 1.16 -0.38
N HIS A 8 -14.01 1.29 0.94
CA HIS A 8 -13.02 1.90 1.81
C HIS A 8 -11.67 1.16 1.78
N GLN A 9 -11.70 -0.17 2.02
CA GLN A 9 -10.45 -0.93 2.07
C GLN A 9 -9.75 -1.02 0.71
N MET A 10 -10.50 -1.15 -0.40
CA MET A 10 -9.93 -1.14 -1.75
C MET A 10 -9.30 0.21 -2.10
N ALA A 11 -9.97 1.32 -1.77
CA ALA A 11 -9.45 2.66 -2.03
C ALA A 11 -8.15 2.91 -1.27
N VAL A 12 -8.13 2.61 0.03
CA VAL A 12 -6.92 2.74 0.87
C VAL A 12 -5.80 1.81 0.40
N ALA A 13 -6.11 0.53 0.12
CA ALA A 13 -5.11 -0.42 -0.39
C ALA A 13 -4.51 0.03 -1.73
N THR A 14 -5.34 0.53 -2.65
CA THR A 14 -4.87 1.05 -3.94
C THR A 14 -3.91 2.23 -3.74
N LYS A 15 -4.26 3.17 -2.87
CA LYS A 15 -3.40 4.32 -2.58
C LYS A 15 -2.10 3.89 -1.89
N ALA A 16 -2.18 3.01 -0.89
CA ALA A 16 -1.00 2.47 -0.22
C ALA A 16 -0.07 1.73 -1.19
N SER A 17 -0.61 0.88 -2.07
CA SER A 17 0.13 0.21 -3.14
C SER A 17 0.89 1.21 -4.02
N ARG A 18 0.26 2.29 -4.44
CA ARG A 18 0.90 3.33 -5.26
C ARG A 18 2.05 4.01 -4.51
N VAL A 19 1.82 4.37 -3.25
CA VAL A 19 2.83 5.01 -2.38
C VAL A 19 4.02 4.07 -2.16
N CYS A 20 3.77 2.81 -1.78
CA CYS A 20 4.85 1.83 -1.55
C CYS A 20 5.65 1.49 -2.81
N ARG A 21 5.07 1.65 -3.99
CA ARG A 21 5.75 1.42 -5.27
C ARG A 21 6.48 2.64 -5.82
N ALA A 22 6.39 3.78 -5.16
CA ALA A 22 7.14 4.99 -5.50
C ALA A 22 8.60 4.94 -5.04
N THR A 23 8.96 3.99 -4.18
CA THR A 23 10.28 3.83 -3.58
C THR A 23 10.57 2.37 -3.25
N ASP A 24 11.84 2.00 -3.17
CA ASP A 24 12.30 0.72 -2.62
C ASP A 24 12.51 0.79 -1.09
N ARG A 25 12.29 1.97 -0.48
CA ARG A 25 12.42 2.17 0.96
C ARG A 25 11.16 1.74 1.70
N PRO A 26 11.26 1.31 2.97
CA PRO A 26 10.11 1.01 3.80
C PRO A 26 9.16 2.20 3.92
N VAL A 27 7.85 1.94 3.82
CA VAL A 27 6.80 2.93 4.03
C VAL A 27 5.95 2.50 5.22
N SER A 28 5.77 3.42 6.17
CA SER A 28 4.91 3.24 7.36
C SER A 28 3.58 3.97 7.18
N GLU A 29 2.48 3.35 7.58
CA GLU A 29 1.16 3.99 7.60
C GLU A 29 0.99 4.83 8.88
N PHE A 30 0.84 6.16 8.75
CA PHE A 30 0.72 7.11 9.87
C PHE A 30 -0.56 7.95 9.81
N GLY A 31 -1.64 7.40 9.21
CA GLY A 31 -2.84 8.14 8.87
C GLY A 31 -3.95 8.15 9.91
N SER A 32 -3.83 7.45 11.03
CA SER A 32 -4.94 7.26 11.98
C SER A 32 -5.67 8.55 12.39
N ARG A 33 -4.94 9.63 12.67
CA ARG A 33 -5.54 10.94 13.05
C ARG A 33 -6.27 11.66 11.91
N ARG A 34 -6.11 11.20 10.66
CA ARG A 34 -6.70 11.77 9.44
C ARG A 34 -7.83 10.90 8.89
N ALA A 35 -8.01 9.69 9.42
CA ALA A 35 -9.07 8.78 8.98
C ALA A 35 -10.46 9.28 9.40
N HIS A 36 -11.49 8.82 8.69
CA HIS A 36 -12.89 9.21 8.89
C HIS A 36 -13.56 8.35 9.98
N GLY A 37 -12.94 8.27 11.13
CA GLY A 37 -13.40 7.56 12.32
C GLY A 37 -12.49 6.40 12.75
N PRO A 38 -12.63 5.90 13.98
CA PRO A 38 -11.72 4.88 14.54
C PRO A 38 -11.67 3.57 13.75
N TRP A 39 -12.82 3.09 13.28
CA TRP A 39 -12.87 1.88 12.45
C TRP A 39 -12.25 2.08 11.08
N ALA A 40 -12.43 3.27 10.46
CA ALA A 40 -11.78 3.62 9.21
C ALA A 40 -10.25 3.66 9.40
N ALA A 41 -9.75 4.19 10.52
CA ALA A 41 -8.33 4.16 10.86
C ALA A 41 -7.80 2.72 10.94
N THR A 42 -8.46 1.86 11.72
CA THR A 42 -8.02 0.49 11.97
C THR A 42 -8.07 -0.38 10.72
N TYR A 43 -9.19 -0.39 10.01
CA TYR A 43 -9.31 -1.20 8.78
C TYR A 43 -8.57 -0.59 7.58
N GLY A 44 -8.37 0.73 7.58
CA GLY A 44 -7.51 1.40 6.61
C GLY A 44 -6.04 1.01 6.80
N ALA A 45 -5.53 1.04 8.03
CA ALA A 45 -4.18 0.60 8.36
C ALA A 45 -3.96 -0.88 7.97
N LYS A 46 -4.92 -1.77 8.27
CA LYS A 46 -4.91 -3.16 7.80
C LYS A 46 -4.79 -3.24 6.28
N ALA A 47 -5.60 -2.47 5.54
CA ALA A 47 -5.59 -2.46 4.09
C ALA A 47 -4.25 -1.94 3.52
N ALA A 48 -3.67 -0.92 4.17
CA ALA A 48 -2.37 -0.37 3.80
C ALA A 48 -1.22 -1.37 4.00
N ILE A 49 -1.23 -2.14 5.09
CA ILE A 49 -0.25 -3.21 5.34
C ILE A 49 -0.34 -4.29 4.26
N ILE A 50 -1.55 -4.77 3.94
CA ILE A 50 -1.75 -5.75 2.87
C ILE A 50 -1.16 -5.24 1.55
N ALA A 51 -1.31 -3.95 1.27
CA ALA A 51 -0.90 -3.31 0.02
C ALA A 51 0.55 -2.78 0.01
N GLY A 52 1.40 -3.22 0.95
CA GLY A 52 2.83 -2.99 0.90
C GLY A 52 3.43 -2.23 2.08
N CYS A 53 2.65 -1.49 2.89
CA CYS A 53 3.22 -0.81 4.05
C CYS A 53 3.92 -1.80 5.00
N SER A 54 5.08 -1.39 5.50
CA SER A 54 5.91 -2.23 6.38
C SER A 54 5.33 -2.34 7.78
N ASN A 55 4.66 -1.29 8.26
CA ASN A 55 4.05 -1.22 9.57
C ASN A 55 3.02 -0.09 9.64
N THR A 56 2.40 0.09 10.80
CA THR A 56 1.45 1.16 11.09
C THR A 56 1.68 1.76 12.48
N SER A 57 1.30 3.01 12.66
CA SER A 57 1.20 3.63 14.00
C SER A 57 -0.13 3.32 14.71
N ASN A 58 -1.04 2.58 14.10
CA ASN A 58 -2.32 2.20 14.69
C ASN A 58 -2.16 0.96 15.58
N ILE A 59 -2.03 1.17 16.89
CA ILE A 59 -1.86 0.09 17.87
C ILE A 59 -3.02 -0.89 17.83
N LEU A 60 -4.27 -0.41 17.66
CA LEU A 60 -5.44 -1.28 17.62
C LEU A 60 -5.36 -2.26 16.42
N THR A 61 -4.84 -1.80 15.26
CA THR A 61 -4.58 -2.68 14.11
C THR A 61 -3.56 -3.75 14.48
N GLY A 62 -2.47 -3.36 15.16
CA GLY A 62 -1.45 -4.30 15.62
C GLY A 62 -2.03 -5.40 16.51
N VAL A 63 -2.81 -5.02 17.51
CA VAL A 63 -3.45 -5.96 18.45
C VAL A 63 -4.51 -6.82 17.77
N MET A 64 -5.40 -6.24 16.95
CA MET A 64 -6.51 -6.99 16.32
C MET A 64 -6.06 -7.99 15.26
N PHE A 65 -4.97 -7.73 14.58
CA PHE A 65 -4.52 -8.53 13.43
C PHE A 65 -3.15 -9.18 13.64
N ASP A 66 -2.64 -9.13 14.87
CA ASP A 66 -1.33 -9.71 15.24
C ASP A 66 -0.21 -9.25 14.29
N TYR A 67 -0.01 -7.95 14.20
CA TYR A 67 0.98 -7.33 13.33
C TYR A 67 1.74 -6.23 14.06
N GLY A 68 3.02 -6.02 13.70
CA GLY A 68 3.84 -5.00 14.32
C GLY A 68 3.28 -3.59 14.18
N SER A 69 3.18 -2.86 15.27
CA SER A 69 2.92 -1.42 15.26
C SER A 69 4.18 -0.67 15.68
N THR A 70 4.41 0.50 15.10
CA THR A 70 5.54 1.36 15.43
C THR A 70 5.12 2.81 15.42
N GLY A 71 5.80 3.61 16.20
CA GLY A 71 5.57 5.04 16.27
C GLY A 71 6.86 5.77 16.65
N THR A 72 6.74 7.07 16.76
CA THR A 72 7.79 7.97 17.22
C THR A 72 7.15 9.09 18.04
N MET A 73 7.96 9.99 18.57
CA MET A 73 7.47 11.14 19.34
C MET A 73 6.72 12.15 18.46
N ALA A 74 5.95 13.03 19.07
CA ALA A 74 5.33 14.19 18.47
C ALA A 74 6.05 15.49 18.87
N HIS A 75 5.91 16.57 18.08
CA HIS A 75 6.43 17.89 18.47
C HIS A 75 5.94 18.35 19.84
N SER A 76 4.68 18.04 20.21
CA SER A 76 4.14 18.34 21.54
C SER A 76 4.89 17.68 22.68
N TYR A 77 5.49 16.51 22.47
CA TYR A 77 6.37 15.90 23.45
C TYR A 77 7.64 16.75 23.65
N VAL A 78 8.30 17.15 22.55
CA VAL A 78 9.51 17.99 22.62
C VAL A 78 9.20 19.33 23.28
N THR A 79 8.13 19.99 22.88
CA THR A 79 7.73 21.31 23.43
C THR A 79 7.30 21.23 24.90
N SER A 80 6.90 20.07 25.42
CA SER A 80 6.55 19.89 26.84
C SER A 80 7.74 20.06 27.80
N PHE A 81 8.98 19.95 27.29
CA PHE A 81 10.22 20.23 28.05
C PHE A 81 10.64 21.71 27.99
N GLY A 82 9.82 22.59 27.42
CA GLY A 82 10.07 24.02 27.31
C GLY A 82 10.65 24.41 25.95
N CYS A 83 10.32 25.64 25.51
CA CYS A 83 10.72 26.19 24.22
C CYS A 83 12.17 26.69 24.24
N SER A 84 13.14 25.79 24.39
CA SER A 84 14.56 26.11 24.42
C SER A 84 15.41 24.98 23.82
N VAL A 85 16.61 25.31 23.40
CA VAL A 85 17.60 24.32 22.91
C VAL A 85 17.90 23.28 23.99
N ASN A 86 17.95 23.67 25.26
CA ASN A 86 18.17 22.72 26.35
C ASN A 86 16.93 21.83 26.59
N GLY A 87 15.70 22.37 26.50
CA GLY A 87 14.48 21.57 26.60
C GLY A 87 14.37 20.52 25.50
N GLU A 88 14.77 20.84 24.28
CA GLU A 88 14.82 19.86 23.19
C GLU A 88 15.82 18.72 23.49
N PHE A 89 17.01 19.05 23.99
CA PHE A 89 17.99 18.04 24.40
C PHE A 89 17.44 17.16 25.54
N GLU A 90 16.83 17.77 26.59
CA GLU A 90 16.23 17.04 27.72
C GLU A 90 15.10 16.10 27.26
N ALA A 91 14.30 16.52 26.26
CA ALA A 91 13.28 15.66 25.67
C ALA A 91 13.89 14.43 25.01
N PHE A 92 14.94 14.61 24.20
CA PHE A 92 15.63 13.50 23.53
C PHE A 92 16.33 12.57 24.51
N ASP A 93 17.03 13.11 25.48
CA ASP A 93 17.70 12.35 26.54
C ASP A 93 16.70 11.51 27.35
N THR A 94 15.60 12.11 27.77
CA THR A 94 14.53 11.41 28.49
C THR A 94 13.90 10.31 27.66
N TYR A 95 13.64 10.58 26.38
CA TYR A 95 13.07 9.58 25.46
C TYR A 95 13.98 8.37 25.32
N ILE A 96 15.29 8.60 25.09
CA ILE A 96 16.27 7.52 24.94
C ILE A 96 16.33 6.69 26.22
N LYS A 97 16.41 7.32 27.42
CA LYS A 97 16.46 6.61 28.70
C LYS A 97 15.23 5.75 28.94
N THR A 98 14.06 6.24 28.54
CA THR A 98 12.79 5.55 28.73
C THR A 98 12.63 4.35 27.78
N HIS A 99 13.14 4.46 26.54
CA HIS A 99 12.97 3.47 25.47
C HIS A 99 14.27 2.74 25.10
N LYS A 100 15.27 2.75 25.96
CA LYS A 100 16.54 2.07 25.71
C LYS A 100 16.33 0.57 25.49
N GLY A 101 16.85 0.06 24.37
CA GLY A 101 16.61 -1.33 23.93
C GLY A 101 15.50 -1.47 22.88
N GLU A 102 14.80 -0.39 22.54
CA GLU A 102 13.79 -0.29 21.49
C GLU A 102 14.31 0.56 20.31
N PRO A 103 13.60 0.59 19.16
CA PRO A 103 13.91 1.54 18.08
C PRO A 103 13.79 3.00 18.55
N LEU A 104 14.81 3.81 18.33
CA LEU A 104 14.93 5.19 18.81
C LEU A 104 14.92 6.17 17.65
N ILE A 105 13.82 6.88 17.41
CA ILE A 105 13.71 7.88 16.33
C ILE A 105 13.37 9.24 16.93
N LEU A 106 14.33 10.18 16.83
CA LEU A 106 14.21 11.52 17.39
C LEU A 106 13.69 12.52 16.34
N LEU A 107 12.66 13.28 16.69
CA LEU A 107 12.04 14.30 15.85
C LEU A 107 12.78 15.62 15.99
N ILE A 108 13.61 15.98 15.01
CA ILE A 108 14.62 17.03 15.15
C ILE A 108 14.24 18.39 14.54
N ASP A 109 13.06 18.53 14.00
CA ASP A 109 12.62 19.77 13.32
C ASP A 109 11.58 20.55 14.14
N THR A 110 11.61 20.42 15.47
CA THR A 110 10.70 21.16 16.35
C THR A 110 11.02 22.66 16.35
N TYR A 111 12.29 23.04 16.31
CA TYR A 111 12.74 24.45 16.30
C TYR A 111 13.58 24.76 15.07
N ASP A 112 14.83 24.26 15.00
CA ASP A 112 15.72 24.43 13.84
C ASP A 112 16.49 23.13 13.64
N THR A 113 16.20 22.48 12.51
CA THR A 113 16.75 21.15 12.19
C THR A 113 18.27 21.11 12.23
N LEU A 114 18.94 22.09 11.59
CA LEU A 114 20.39 22.05 11.41
C LEU A 114 21.18 22.74 12.51
N LYS A 115 20.61 23.79 13.15
CA LYS A 115 21.32 24.57 14.17
C LYS A 115 21.19 24.01 15.58
N CYS A 116 20.09 23.29 15.87
CA CYS A 116 19.89 22.69 17.18
C CYS A 116 19.44 21.22 17.13
N GLY A 117 18.42 20.87 16.38
CA GLY A 117 17.79 19.56 16.43
C GLY A 117 18.77 18.39 16.20
N ILE A 118 19.51 18.41 15.10
CA ILE A 118 20.51 17.36 14.80
C ILE A 118 21.64 17.32 15.81
N LEU A 119 22.08 18.49 16.30
CA LEU A 119 23.18 18.57 17.27
C LEU A 119 22.76 18.02 18.63
N ASN A 120 21.54 18.35 19.08
CA ASN A 120 20.92 17.81 20.29
C ASN A 120 20.68 16.29 20.20
N ALA A 121 20.24 15.80 19.03
CA ALA A 121 20.06 14.37 18.80
C ALA A 121 21.39 13.60 18.92
N MET A 122 22.43 14.07 18.24
CA MET A 122 23.78 13.47 18.33
C MET A 122 24.36 13.53 19.74
N ARG A 123 24.14 14.64 20.45
CA ARG A 123 24.56 14.79 21.86
C ARG A 123 23.82 13.78 22.73
N ALA A 124 22.49 13.67 22.62
CA ALA A 124 21.68 12.75 23.40
C ALA A 124 22.06 11.28 23.11
N TYR A 125 22.33 10.92 21.86
CA TYR A 125 22.83 9.60 21.52
C TYR A 125 24.19 9.30 22.18
N ARG A 126 25.16 10.20 22.08
CA ARG A 126 26.50 10.02 22.70
C ARG A 126 26.40 9.85 24.22
N GLU A 127 25.66 10.72 24.90
CA GLU A 127 25.53 10.70 26.37
C GLU A 127 24.83 9.43 26.88
N ASN A 128 24.03 8.77 26.04
CA ASN A 128 23.34 7.50 26.35
C ASN A 128 24.03 6.25 25.80
N GLY A 129 25.20 6.39 25.14
CA GLY A 129 25.93 5.27 24.55
C GLY A 129 25.20 4.63 23.37
N ILE A 130 24.50 5.43 22.56
CA ILE A 130 23.87 5.00 21.31
C ILE A 130 24.81 5.38 20.17
N ASP A 131 25.27 4.39 19.45
CA ASP A 131 26.17 4.49 18.31
C ASP A 131 25.90 3.39 17.28
N ASN A 132 26.78 3.20 16.32
CA ASN A 132 26.63 2.18 15.27
C ASN A 132 26.61 0.72 15.79
N SER A 133 26.96 0.49 17.05
CA SER A 133 26.85 -0.83 17.73
C SER A 133 25.52 -1.04 18.42
N TYR A 134 24.61 -0.06 18.39
CA TYR A 134 23.29 -0.20 19.02
C TYR A 134 22.49 -1.35 18.39
N GLY A 135 22.04 -2.28 19.19
CA GLY A 135 21.39 -3.51 18.75
C GLY A 135 20.01 -3.35 18.09
N ASN A 136 19.52 -2.10 17.96
CA ASN A 136 18.25 -1.75 17.32
C ASN A 136 18.42 -0.58 16.35
N VAL A 137 17.34 -0.26 15.62
CA VAL A 137 17.30 0.92 14.75
C VAL A 137 17.34 2.19 15.59
N TYR A 138 18.22 3.11 15.26
CA TYR A 138 18.19 4.48 15.75
C TYR A 138 18.26 5.46 14.58
N GLY A 139 17.70 6.67 14.78
CA GLY A 139 17.61 7.62 13.66
C GLY A 139 16.97 8.94 14.03
N ILE A 140 16.91 9.79 13.05
CA ILE A 140 16.25 11.09 13.12
C ILE A 140 15.03 11.12 12.22
N ARG A 141 14.06 11.97 12.55
CA ARG A 141 12.87 12.21 11.73
C ARG A 141 12.78 13.66 11.32
N LEU A 142 12.49 13.88 10.05
CA LEU A 142 12.19 15.15 9.42
C LEU A 142 10.70 15.20 9.06
N ASP A 143 9.97 16.18 9.55
CA ASP A 143 8.51 16.32 9.35
C ASP A 143 8.14 17.65 8.67
N SER A 144 9.13 18.47 8.27
CA SER A 144 8.92 19.79 7.68
C SER A 144 10.10 20.26 6.83
N GLY A 145 9.89 21.34 6.08
CA GLY A 145 10.91 21.98 5.26
C GLY A 145 11.21 21.25 3.95
N ASP A 146 12.34 21.60 3.35
CA ASP A 146 12.86 20.94 2.15
C ASP A 146 13.52 19.59 2.52
N LEU A 147 12.76 18.51 2.40
CA LEU A 147 13.19 17.18 2.81
C LEU A 147 14.40 16.68 2.00
N ALA A 148 14.55 17.06 0.72
CA ALA A 148 15.69 16.65 -0.08
C ALA A 148 16.96 17.31 0.44
N TYR A 149 16.95 18.62 0.60
CA TYR A 149 18.07 19.39 1.15
C TYR A 149 18.38 18.98 2.59
N LEU A 150 17.38 18.98 3.46
CA LEU A 150 17.59 18.69 4.89
C LEU A 150 18.11 17.26 5.12
N SER A 151 17.62 16.27 4.37
CA SER A 151 18.13 14.90 4.50
C SER A 151 19.59 14.77 4.07
N ALA A 152 19.98 15.49 3.01
CA ALA A 152 21.38 15.50 2.54
C ALA A 152 22.33 16.16 3.56
N GLU A 153 21.94 17.32 4.10
CA GLU A 153 22.75 18.02 5.12
C GLU A 153 22.82 17.23 6.43
N CYS A 154 21.69 16.65 6.86
CA CYS A 154 21.68 15.77 8.04
C CYS A 154 22.55 14.54 7.84
N ARG A 155 22.49 13.87 6.69
CA ARG A 155 23.32 12.70 6.42
C ARG A 155 24.82 13.05 6.46
N LYS A 156 25.21 14.16 5.85
CA LYS A 156 26.58 14.66 5.89
C LYS A 156 27.02 14.93 7.34
N THR A 157 26.23 15.66 8.11
CA THR A 157 26.52 15.97 9.50
C THR A 157 26.66 14.71 10.37
N LEU A 158 25.77 13.74 10.19
CA LEU A 158 25.80 12.46 10.90
C LEU A 158 27.06 11.67 10.58
N ASP A 159 27.43 11.57 9.30
CA ASP A 159 28.62 10.83 8.83
C ASP A 159 29.91 11.45 9.35
N GLU A 160 30.04 12.79 9.25
CA GLU A 160 31.18 13.54 9.77
C GLU A 160 31.37 13.39 11.29
N ASN A 161 30.29 13.07 12.00
CA ASN A 161 30.29 12.85 13.44
C ASN A 161 30.28 11.38 13.88
N GLY A 162 30.45 10.43 12.94
CA GLY A 162 30.57 9.00 13.22
C GLY A 162 29.25 8.24 13.39
N PHE A 163 28.09 8.85 13.07
CA PHE A 163 26.77 8.22 13.12
C PHE A 163 26.35 7.65 11.76
N THR A 164 27.19 6.82 11.14
CA THR A 164 26.97 6.31 9.78
C THR A 164 25.75 5.40 9.64
N ASP A 165 25.35 4.71 10.70
CA ASP A 165 24.18 3.80 10.74
C ASP A 165 22.90 4.48 11.21
N CYS A 166 22.96 5.75 11.65
CA CYS A 166 21.81 6.53 12.03
C CYS A 166 20.86 6.73 10.84
N LYS A 167 19.61 6.28 10.95
CA LYS A 167 18.64 6.32 9.86
C LYS A 167 17.92 7.66 9.78
N ILE A 168 17.53 8.06 8.58
CA ILE A 168 16.76 9.28 8.33
C ILE A 168 15.35 8.92 7.88
N PHE A 169 14.37 9.30 8.68
CA PHE A 169 12.95 9.11 8.42
C PHE A 169 12.33 10.41 7.92
N ALA A 170 11.53 10.35 6.88
CA ALA A 170 10.77 11.50 6.39
C ALA A 170 9.27 11.29 6.53
N THR A 171 8.60 12.33 6.99
CA THR A 171 7.14 12.41 7.11
C THR A 171 6.68 13.78 6.57
N ASN A 172 5.40 14.11 6.70
CA ASN A 172 4.75 15.34 6.25
C ASN A 172 4.22 15.32 4.81
N SER A 173 2.90 15.17 4.70
CA SER A 173 2.13 15.35 3.46
C SER A 173 2.65 14.55 2.24
N LEU A 174 3.34 13.46 2.50
CA LEU A 174 3.93 12.60 1.47
C LEU A 174 2.85 11.84 0.70
N ASP A 175 3.09 11.68 -0.59
CA ASP A 175 2.35 10.82 -1.49
C ASP A 175 3.30 10.18 -2.53
N GLU A 176 2.77 9.35 -3.43
CA GLU A 176 3.55 8.66 -4.45
C GLU A 176 4.31 9.60 -5.39
N TYR A 177 3.80 10.80 -5.61
CA TYR A 177 4.44 11.77 -6.51
C TYR A 177 5.60 12.48 -5.82
N LEU A 178 5.39 12.97 -4.61
CA LEU A 178 6.44 13.62 -3.84
C LEU A 178 7.56 12.65 -3.48
N ILE A 179 7.25 11.42 -3.09
CA ILE A 179 8.27 10.40 -2.83
C ILE A 179 9.09 10.13 -4.09
N THR A 180 8.45 9.93 -5.25
CA THR A 180 9.17 9.73 -6.52
C THR A 180 10.09 10.91 -6.83
N ASP A 181 9.66 12.13 -6.54
CA ASP A 181 10.48 13.33 -6.79
C ASP A 181 11.64 13.46 -5.81
N LEU A 182 11.44 13.15 -4.53
CA LEU A 182 12.51 13.09 -3.52
C LEU A 182 13.58 12.06 -3.89
N GLU A 183 13.18 10.86 -4.31
CA GLU A 183 14.12 9.83 -4.79
C GLU A 183 14.90 10.32 -6.03
N ARG A 184 14.22 10.98 -6.97
CA ARG A 184 14.86 11.56 -8.16
C ARG A 184 15.86 12.66 -7.83
N GLN A 185 15.60 13.46 -6.80
CA GLN A 185 16.52 14.50 -6.29
C GLN A 185 17.70 13.91 -5.51
N GLY A 186 17.70 12.61 -5.22
CA GLY A 186 18.76 11.94 -4.47
C GLY A 186 18.71 12.20 -2.97
N ALA A 187 17.52 12.46 -2.41
CA ALA A 187 17.30 12.61 -0.98
C ALA A 187 17.88 11.44 -0.19
N LYS A 188 18.46 11.72 0.96
CA LYS A 188 19.11 10.73 1.82
C LYS A 188 18.16 10.20 2.89
N ILE A 189 17.05 9.61 2.44
CA ILE A 189 15.97 9.13 3.28
C ILE A 189 15.99 7.61 3.29
N ASP A 190 15.91 7.01 4.47
CA ASP A 190 15.92 5.55 4.66
C ASP A 190 14.51 4.96 4.80
N SER A 191 13.51 5.75 5.20
CA SER A 191 12.13 5.31 5.36
C SER A 191 11.15 6.49 5.31
N TYR A 192 9.92 6.21 4.89
CA TYR A 192 8.85 7.20 4.76
C TYR A 192 7.67 6.87 5.69
N GLY A 193 7.11 7.90 6.34
CA GLY A 193 5.85 7.79 7.06
C GLY A 193 4.74 8.58 6.34
N VAL A 194 3.72 7.89 5.87
CA VAL A 194 2.65 8.48 5.06
C VAL A 194 1.32 8.42 5.79
N GLY A 195 0.70 9.57 5.99
CA GLY A 195 -0.53 9.71 6.75
C GLY A 195 -1.77 9.91 5.90
N ASP A 196 -2.14 11.18 5.68
CA ASP A 196 -3.39 11.61 5.05
C ASP A 196 -3.59 11.01 3.66
N ALA A 197 -2.56 10.96 2.83
CA ALA A 197 -2.67 10.43 1.48
C ALA A 197 -3.19 8.98 1.46
N ILE A 198 -2.69 8.13 2.35
CA ILE A 198 -3.14 6.73 2.47
C ILE A 198 -4.51 6.67 3.15
N ALA A 199 -4.66 7.25 4.34
CA ALA A 199 -5.87 7.10 5.15
C ALA A 199 -7.15 7.64 4.50
N THR A 200 -7.03 8.65 3.63
CA THR A 200 -8.16 9.25 2.90
C THR A 200 -8.25 8.79 1.45
N SER A 201 -7.33 7.94 0.99
CA SER A 201 -7.19 7.61 -0.43
C SER A 201 -7.20 8.85 -1.32
N LYS A 202 -6.33 9.83 -0.97
CA LYS A 202 -6.26 11.14 -1.61
C LYS A 202 -6.23 11.04 -3.14
N ALA A 203 -6.98 11.88 -3.80
CA ALA A 203 -7.27 11.97 -5.24
C ALA A 203 -8.34 10.97 -5.75
N ASN A 204 -8.49 9.78 -5.15
CA ASN A 204 -9.53 8.81 -5.54
C ASN A 204 -10.16 8.18 -4.28
N PRO A 205 -10.98 8.93 -3.52
CA PRO A 205 -11.47 8.51 -2.21
C PRO A 205 -12.53 7.42 -2.26
N CYS A 206 -13.11 7.16 -3.43
CA CYS A 206 -14.13 6.12 -3.60
C CYS A 206 -14.15 5.54 -5.01
N PHE A 207 -14.57 4.29 -5.11
CA PHE A 207 -14.93 3.63 -6.36
C PHE A 207 -16.45 3.70 -6.57
N GLY A 208 -16.89 3.73 -7.81
CA GLY A 208 -18.32 3.72 -8.17
C GLY A 208 -18.98 2.34 -8.00
N ASN A 209 -18.72 1.65 -6.91
CA ASN A 209 -19.23 0.30 -6.64
C ASN A 209 -20.75 0.31 -6.44
N VAL A 210 -21.45 -0.56 -7.16
CA VAL A 210 -22.88 -0.79 -7.01
C VAL A 210 -23.21 -2.27 -6.99
N TYR A 211 -24.28 -2.63 -6.34
CA TYR A 211 -24.86 -3.97 -6.38
C TYR A 211 -25.92 -4.05 -7.46
N LYS A 212 -25.86 -5.05 -8.33
CA LYS A 212 -26.82 -5.31 -9.38
C LYS A 212 -27.33 -6.73 -9.30
N LEU A 213 -28.66 -6.90 -9.37
CA LEU A 213 -29.27 -8.20 -9.54
C LEU A 213 -29.11 -8.61 -11.01
N VAL A 214 -28.51 -9.76 -11.25
CA VAL A 214 -28.24 -10.29 -12.60
C VAL A 214 -28.97 -11.59 -12.93
N GLN A 215 -29.47 -12.28 -11.88
CA GLN A 215 -30.22 -13.52 -12.02
C GLN A 215 -31.15 -13.73 -10.82
N ILE A 216 -32.35 -14.29 -11.05
CA ILE A 216 -33.29 -14.69 -10.02
C ILE A 216 -34.02 -15.96 -10.48
N GLY A 217 -34.14 -16.98 -9.59
CA GLY A 217 -34.82 -18.22 -9.90
C GLY A 217 -34.26 -18.98 -11.10
N GLY A 218 -33.00 -18.77 -11.46
CA GLY A 218 -32.37 -19.32 -12.67
C GLY A 218 -32.50 -18.44 -13.92
N GLU A 219 -33.42 -17.47 -13.91
CA GLU A 219 -33.66 -16.57 -15.02
C GLU A 219 -32.74 -15.34 -14.98
N ALA A 220 -32.10 -15.02 -16.10
CA ALA A 220 -31.26 -13.85 -16.26
C ALA A 220 -32.12 -12.58 -16.24
N VAL A 221 -31.69 -11.57 -15.46
CA VAL A 221 -32.40 -10.28 -15.37
C VAL A 221 -31.45 -9.12 -15.69
N LEU A 222 -32.01 -8.10 -16.32
CA LEU A 222 -31.27 -6.94 -16.78
C LEU A 222 -32.02 -5.64 -16.48
N LYS A 223 -31.34 -4.69 -15.85
CA LYS A 223 -31.80 -3.30 -15.87
C LYS A 223 -31.33 -2.63 -17.14
N ARG A 224 -32.22 -2.18 -18.01
CA ARG A 224 -31.89 -1.33 -19.15
C ARG A 224 -31.51 0.08 -18.65
N SER A 225 -30.50 0.65 -19.25
CA SER A 225 -30.05 2.03 -19.00
C SER A 225 -29.79 2.72 -20.32
N GLU A 226 -30.08 4.02 -20.42
CA GLU A 226 -29.72 4.83 -21.57
C GLU A 226 -28.21 5.03 -21.67
N ASP A 227 -27.53 5.01 -20.53
CA ASP A 227 -26.07 5.07 -20.43
C ASP A 227 -25.48 3.67 -20.60
N LYS A 228 -24.82 3.41 -21.73
CA LYS A 228 -24.22 2.11 -22.07
C LYS A 228 -23.21 1.63 -21.05
N VAL A 229 -22.45 2.55 -20.43
CA VAL A 229 -21.46 2.23 -19.36
C VAL A 229 -22.13 1.68 -18.11
N LYS A 230 -23.44 1.92 -17.93
CA LYS A 230 -24.22 1.42 -16.80
C LYS A 230 -25.00 0.14 -17.10
N LEU A 231 -24.91 -0.39 -18.31
CA LEU A 231 -25.46 -1.71 -18.63
C LEU A 231 -24.75 -2.78 -17.80
N ILE A 232 -25.44 -3.86 -17.54
CA ILE A 232 -24.90 -5.00 -16.79
C ILE A 232 -25.01 -6.25 -17.67
N ASN A 233 -24.06 -7.15 -17.52
CA ASN A 233 -24.14 -8.46 -18.17
C ASN A 233 -25.09 -9.35 -17.36
N PRO A 234 -26.26 -9.76 -17.91
CA PRO A 234 -27.22 -10.59 -17.19
C PRO A 234 -26.72 -12.02 -17.01
N GLY A 235 -27.30 -12.73 -16.05
CA GLY A 235 -26.98 -14.12 -15.77
C GLY A 235 -25.77 -14.31 -14.85
N PHE A 236 -25.46 -15.55 -14.50
CA PHE A 236 -24.36 -15.88 -13.60
C PHE A 236 -23.02 -15.81 -14.32
N GLN A 237 -22.27 -14.75 -14.07
CA GLN A 237 -20.96 -14.53 -14.67
C GLN A 237 -19.83 -15.25 -13.94
N ILE A 238 -18.83 -15.71 -14.68
CA ILE A 238 -17.55 -16.22 -14.14
C ILE A 238 -16.43 -15.40 -14.73
N THR A 239 -15.43 -15.07 -13.90
CA THR A 239 -14.20 -14.40 -14.34
C THR A 239 -13.02 -15.35 -14.23
N TYR A 240 -12.30 -15.50 -15.33
CA TYR A 240 -11.07 -16.27 -15.43
C TYR A 240 -9.88 -15.33 -15.64
N ARG A 241 -8.80 -15.57 -14.92
CA ARG A 241 -7.48 -14.96 -15.17
C ARG A 241 -6.67 -15.86 -16.09
N ILE A 242 -6.22 -15.31 -17.18
CA ILE A 242 -5.40 -16.01 -18.17
C ILE A 242 -3.93 -15.66 -17.90
N THR A 243 -3.11 -16.70 -17.73
CA THR A 243 -1.69 -16.60 -17.44
C THR A 243 -0.88 -17.28 -18.52
N LYS A 244 0.27 -16.73 -18.89
CA LYS A 244 1.28 -17.40 -19.73
C LYS A 244 2.56 -17.58 -18.95
N ASN A 245 3.12 -18.77 -19.03
CA ASN A 245 4.45 -19.05 -18.49
C ASN A 245 5.54 -18.69 -19.52
N TYR A 246 6.57 -18.01 -19.07
CA TYR A 246 7.75 -17.65 -19.86
C TYR A 246 9.01 -18.22 -19.18
N PRO A 247 9.93 -18.86 -19.92
CA PRO A 247 11.12 -19.47 -19.34
C PRO A 247 12.00 -18.52 -18.51
N ASP A 248 12.02 -17.25 -18.92
CA ASP A 248 12.84 -16.18 -18.31
C ASP A 248 12.12 -15.35 -17.22
N LYS A 249 10.78 -15.40 -17.18
CA LYS A 249 9.96 -14.51 -16.32
C LYS A 249 8.96 -15.24 -15.44
N GLY A 250 8.81 -16.56 -15.64
CA GLY A 250 7.75 -17.33 -14.99
C GLY A 250 6.35 -16.95 -15.48
N ASP A 251 5.38 -17.05 -14.60
CA ASP A 251 3.98 -16.76 -14.92
C ASP A 251 3.72 -15.26 -15.04
N VAL A 252 3.07 -14.85 -16.13
CA VAL A 252 2.68 -13.47 -16.40
C VAL A 252 1.19 -13.40 -16.72
N PHE A 253 0.46 -12.54 -16.03
CA PHE A 253 -0.96 -12.28 -16.30
C PHE A 253 -1.14 -11.63 -17.67
N LYS A 254 -2.14 -12.07 -18.42
CA LYS A 254 -2.38 -11.62 -19.80
C LYS A 254 -3.73 -10.99 -20.02
N ALA A 255 -4.74 -11.45 -19.35
CA ALA A 255 -6.09 -10.88 -19.37
C ALA A 255 -6.93 -11.49 -18.23
N ASP A 256 -7.95 -10.75 -17.81
CA ASP A 256 -9.10 -11.29 -17.11
C ASP A 256 -10.29 -11.35 -18.08
N VAL A 257 -11.03 -12.46 -18.08
CA VAL A 257 -12.13 -12.72 -19.01
C VAL A 257 -13.38 -13.03 -18.23
N THR A 258 -14.44 -12.27 -18.44
CA THR A 258 -15.74 -12.51 -17.82
C THR A 258 -16.72 -13.06 -18.86
N CYS A 259 -17.35 -14.20 -18.57
CA CYS A 259 -18.34 -14.84 -19.43
C CYS A 259 -19.45 -15.50 -18.61
N LEU A 260 -20.54 -15.89 -19.27
CA LEU A 260 -21.59 -16.65 -18.62
C LEU A 260 -21.12 -18.05 -18.25
N ARG A 261 -21.54 -18.51 -17.07
CA ARG A 261 -21.27 -19.87 -16.63
C ARG A 261 -21.90 -20.88 -17.57
N GLY A 262 -21.07 -21.77 -18.15
CA GLY A 262 -21.50 -22.84 -19.03
C GLY A 262 -21.84 -22.39 -20.46
N ASP A 263 -21.50 -21.16 -20.86
CA ASP A 263 -21.55 -20.74 -22.24
C ASP A 263 -20.39 -21.35 -23.06
N GLY A 264 -20.44 -21.18 -24.39
CA GLY A 264 -19.42 -21.74 -25.29
C GLY A 264 -18.01 -21.24 -25.01
N LEU A 265 -17.84 -20.00 -24.51
CA LEU A 265 -16.54 -19.45 -24.17
C LEU A 265 -16.02 -20.03 -22.84
N SER A 266 -16.86 -20.11 -21.79
CA SER A 266 -16.44 -20.69 -20.52
C SER A 266 -16.02 -22.15 -20.68
N VAL A 267 -16.74 -22.92 -21.52
CA VAL A 267 -16.40 -24.32 -21.83
C VAL A 267 -15.04 -24.43 -22.53
N LYS A 268 -14.78 -23.59 -23.54
CA LYS A 268 -13.49 -23.56 -24.24
C LYS A 268 -12.34 -23.20 -23.28
N ILE A 269 -12.54 -22.21 -22.42
CA ILE A 269 -11.54 -21.77 -21.44
C ILE A 269 -11.22 -22.91 -20.46
N GLU A 270 -12.25 -23.57 -19.93
CA GLU A 270 -12.09 -24.69 -18.96
C GLU A 270 -11.45 -25.93 -19.58
N ASN A 271 -11.71 -26.21 -20.86
CA ASN A 271 -11.10 -27.31 -21.60
C ASN A 271 -9.66 -27.02 -22.05
N GLY A 272 -9.21 -25.76 -22.03
CA GLY A 272 -7.90 -25.35 -22.55
C GLY A 272 -7.86 -25.24 -24.08
N ASP A 273 -9.01 -25.07 -24.73
CA ASP A 273 -9.15 -24.92 -26.18
C ASP A 273 -8.71 -23.53 -26.65
N THR A 274 -8.50 -23.36 -27.96
CA THR A 274 -8.28 -22.04 -28.57
C THR A 274 -9.54 -21.19 -28.44
N PHE A 275 -9.38 -19.95 -27.97
CA PHE A 275 -10.46 -18.97 -27.86
C PHE A 275 -9.98 -17.54 -28.16
N THR A 276 -10.91 -16.68 -28.51
CA THR A 276 -10.67 -15.25 -28.75
C THR A 276 -11.56 -14.44 -27.81
N ILE A 277 -11.01 -13.38 -27.26
CA ILE A 277 -11.69 -12.38 -26.45
C ILE A 277 -11.61 -11.02 -27.12
N CYS A 278 -12.58 -10.16 -26.89
CA CYS A 278 -12.57 -8.79 -27.40
C CYS A 278 -12.95 -7.78 -26.29
N ASP A 279 -12.54 -6.55 -26.50
CA ASP A 279 -12.92 -5.44 -25.65
C ASP A 279 -14.43 -5.19 -25.73
N GLU A 280 -15.08 -4.94 -24.61
CA GLU A 280 -16.52 -4.70 -24.50
C GLU A 280 -17.01 -3.54 -25.39
N TYR A 281 -16.18 -2.53 -25.59
CA TYR A 281 -16.53 -1.29 -26.30
C TYR A 281 -15.87 -1.17 -27.68
N ASP A 282 -14.84 -1.98 -27.96
CA ASP A 282 -14.05 -1.92 -29.19
C ASP A 282 -13.69 -3.31 -29.70
N ARG A 283 -14.55 -3.87 -30.54
CA ARG A 283 -14.39 -5.22 -31.11
C ARG A 283 -13.16 -5.40 -32.01
N TYR A 284 -12.50 -4.31 -32.43
CA TYR A 284 -11.22 -4.39 -33.15
C TYR A 284 -10.05 -4.68 -32.20
N LYS A 285 -10.23 -4.53 -30.90
CA LYS A 285 -9.26 -4.89 -29.85
C LYS A 285 -9.52 -6.32 -29.36
N TYR A 286 -9.12 -7.29 -30.12
CA TYR A 286 -9.27 -8.70 -29.77
C TYR A 286 -7.92 -9.36 -29.45
N LYS A 287 -7.98 -10.52 -28.80
CA LYS A 287 -6.82 -11.35 -28.51
C LYS A 287 -7.20 -12.82 -28.53
N THR A 288 -6.40 -13.61 -29.27
CA THR A 288 -6.55 -15.07 -29.34
C THR A 288 -5.54 -15.74 -28.41
N PHE A 289 -6.00 -16.75 -27.71
CA PHE A 289 -5.21 -17.66 -26.88
C PHE A 289 -5.27 -19.05 -27.49
N GLU A 290 -4.12 -19.54 -27.94
CA GLU A 290 -4.01 -20.87 -28.56
C GLU A 290 -4.01 -21.97 -27.50
N ALA A 291 -4.62 -23.10 -27.80
CA ALA A 291 -4.65 -24.28 -26.93
C ALA A 291 -3.23 -24.67 -26.46
N GLY A 292 -3.09 -24.96 -25.20
CA GLY A 292 -1.80 -25.31 -24.58
C GLY A 292 -0.80 -24.16 -24.36
N SER A 293 -1.14 -22.92 -24.81
CA SER A 293 -0.23 -21.75 -24.66
C SER A 293 -0.52 -20.89 -23.43
N TYR A 294 -1.45 -21.27 -22.59
CA TYR A 294 -1.91 -20.50 -21.43
C TYR A 294 -2.36 -21.40 -20.28
N SER A 295 -2.42 -20.84 -19.08
CA SER A 295 -3.08 -21.43 -17.91
C SER A 295 -4.24 -20.56 -17.46
N VAL A 296 -5.21 -21.16 -16.78
CA VAL A 296 -6.45 -20.50 -16.36
C VAL A 296 -6.63 -20.58 -14.87
N HIS A 297 -7.02 -19.48 -14.26
CA HIS A 297 -7.37 -19.39 -12.84
C HIS A 297 -8.75 -18.76 -12.69
N ARG A 298 -9.70 -19.48 -12.13
CA ARG A 298 -11.01 -18.91 -11.77
C ARG A 298 -10.86 -17.95 -10.60
N LEU A 299 -11.35 -16.71 -10.74
CA LEU A 299 -11.18 -15.68 -9.72
C LEU A 299 -12.26 -15.71 -8.63
N GLN A 300 -13.47 -16.24 -8.95
CA GLN A 300 -14.51 -16.35 -7.93
C GLN A 300 -14.33 -17.61 -7.08
N HIS A 301 -14.37 -17.42 -5.77
CA HIS A 301 -14.38 -18.49 -4.78
C HIS A 301 -15.61 -18.36 -3.89
N GLN A 302 -16.21 -19.49 -3.53
CA GLN A 302 -17.29 -19.51 -2.56
C GLN A 302 -16.73 -19.20 -1.16
N VAL A 303 -17.08 -18.06 -0.62
CA VAL A 303 -16.59 -17.60 0.71
C VAL A 303 -17.53 -17.96 1.85
N MET A 304 -18.82 -18.14 1.54
CA MET A 304 -19.84 -18.55 2.51
C MET A 304 -20.81 -19.54 1.88
N LYS A 305 -21.28 -20.53 2.66
CA LYS A 305 -22.35 -21.45 2.33
C LYS A 305 -23.23 -21.65 3.56
N ASP A 306 -24.54 -21.52 3.40
CA ASP A 306 -25.54 -21.71 4.46
C ASP A 306 -25.20 -20.91 5.76
N GLY A 307 -24.71 -19.67 5.60
CA GLY A 307 -24.31 -18.80 6.71
C GLY A 307 -22.93 -19.12 7.32
N VAL A 308 -22.27 -20.18 6.85
CA VAL A 308 -20.96 -20.63 7.36
C VAL A 308 -19.86 -20.21 6.39
N ARG A 309 -18.74 -19.72 6.93
CA ARG A 309 -17.56 -19.37 6.16
C ARG A 309 -16.88 -20.63 5.59
N CYS A 310 -16.59 -20.64 4.28
CA CYS A 310 -16.00 -21.77 3.56
C CYS A 310 -14.48 -21.61 3.31
N VAL A 311 -13.93 -20.44 3.55
CA VAL A 311 -12.51 -20.14 3.28
C VAL A 311 -11.73 -19.98 4.58
N PRO A 312 -10.44 -20.39 4.64
CA PRO A 312 -9.62 -20.20 5.83
C PRO A 312 -9.45 -18.71 6.16
N GLN A 313 -9.17 -18.43 7.42
CA GLN A 313 -8.80 -17.09 7.84
C GLN A 313 -7.29 -16.95 7.72
N HIS A 314 -6.84 -16.15 6.76
CA HIS A 314 -5.44 -15.82 6.58
C HIS A 314 -5.02 -14.69 7.53
N SER A 315 -3.81 -14.78 8.05
CA SER A 315 -3.13 -13.74 8.82
C SER A 315 -2.88 -12.50 7.92
N LEU A 316 -2.51 -11.39 8.55
CA LEU A 316 -2.18 -10.18 7.81
C LEU A 316 -0.90 -10.35 6.99
N SER A 317 0.08 -11.08 7.55
CA SER A 317 1.34 -11.41 6.86
C SER A 317 1.12 -12.30 5.62
N GLU A 318 0.25 -13.31 5.70
CA GLU A 318 -0.11 -14.14 4.55
C GLU A 318 -0.80 -13.35 3.44
N LYS A 319 -1.69 -12.42 3.80
CA LYS A 319 -2.35 -11.54 2.82
C LYS A 319 -1.38 -10.59 2.15
N LYS A 320 -0.42 -10.04 2.90
CA LYS A 320 0.65 -9.21 2.36
C LYS A 320 1.53 -10.02 1.42
N ALA A 321 1.95 -11.22 1.81
CA ALA A 321 2.75 -12.11 0.96
C ALA A 321 2.03 -12.47 -0.35
N TYR A 322 0.72 -12.73 -0.29
CA TYR A 322 -0.10 -12.96 -1.48
C TYR A 322 -0.16 -11.73 -2.40
N TYR A 323 -0.28 -10.52 -1.83
CA TYR A 323 -0.23 -9.28 -2.60
C TYR A 323 1.14 -9.10 -3.28
N ASP A 324 2.23 -9.24 -2.51
CA ASP A 324 3.60 -9.09 -3.01
C ASP A 324 3.92 -10.08 -4.14
N ASP A 325 3.43 -11.31 -4.01
CA ASP A 325 3.56 -12.33 -5.05
C ASP A 325 2.72 -12.01 -6.29
N THR A 326 1.46 -11.65 -6.09
CA THR A 326 0.54 -11.29 -7.19
C THR A 326 1.10 -10.15 -8.06
N LEU A 327 1.74 -9.15 -7.45
CA LEU A 327 2.34 -8.04 -8.19
C LEU A 327 3.44 -8.47 -9.16
N LYS A 328 4.17 -9.53 -8.88
CA LYS A 328 5.28 -10.01 -9.74
C LYS A 328 4.77 -10.48 -11.10
N HIS A 329 3.52 -10.95 -11.16
CA HIS A 329 2.91 -11.48 -12.37
C HIS A 329 2.42 -10.40 -13.34
N PHE A 330 2.32 -9.12 -12.90
CA PHE A 330 2.07 -8.00 -13.80
C PHE A 330 3.38 -7.50 -14.42
N SER A 331 3.33 -7.10 -15.68
CA SER A 331 4.48 -6.53 -16.38
C SER A 331 4.94 -5.21 -15.74
N PRO A 332 6.21 -4.82 -15.88
CA PRO A 332 6.69 -3.52 -15.40
C PRO A 332 5.92 -2.34 -15.99
N SER A 333 5.44 -2.45 -17.25
CA SER A 333 4.65 -1.40 -17.91
C SER A 333 3.25 -1.24 -17.30
N GLU A 334 2.61 -2.32 -16.87
CA GLU A 334 1.31 -2.29 -16.19
C GLU A 334 1.43 -1.77 -14.75
N ARG A 335 2.61 -1.94 -14.15
CA ARG A 335 2.91 -1.48 -12.78
C ARG A 335 3.36 -0.03 -12.69
N ARG A 336 3.54 0.70 -13.79
CA ARG A 336 3.93 2.12 -13.74
C ARG A 336 2.92 2.96 -12.97
N LEU A 337 3.42 3.94 -12.19
CA LEU A 337 2.56 4.88 -11.44
C LEU A 337 1.92 5.92 -12.36
N ILE A 338 2.63 6.32 -13.42
CA ILE A 338 2.18 7.31 -14.40
C ILE A 338 2.05 6.64 -15.75
N ASN A 339 0.92 6.84 -16.40
CA ASN A 339 0.58 6.27 -17.71
C ASN A 339 0.90 4.76 -17.80
N PRO A 340 0.31 3.91 -16.95
CA PRO A 340 0.52 2.47 -17.01
C PRO A 340 -0.04 1.90 -18.33
N HIS A 341 0.57 0.81 -18.78
CA HIS A 341 -0.05 0.03 -19.85
C HIS A 341 -1.37 -0.57 -19.36
N TYR A 342 -2.39 -0.54 -20.20
CA TYR A 342 -3.72 -1.05 -19.86
C TYR A 342 -3.70 -2.58 -19.72
N TYR A 343 -4.11 -3.08 -18.56
CA TYR A 343 -4.35 -4.51 -18.38
C TYR A 343 -5.69 -4.91 -18.98
N LYS A 344 -5.68 -5.96 -19.78
CA LYS A 344 -6.86 -6.37 -20.56
C LYS A 344 -7.89 -7.06 -19.67
N VAL A 345 -9.09 -6.49 -19.60
CA VAL A 345 -10.26 -7.07 -18.92
C VAL A 345 -11.39 -7.09 -19.94
N ASP A 346 -11.71 -8.27 -20.45
CA ASP A 346 -12.63 -8.46 -21.56
C ASP A 346 -13.83 -9.31 -21.16
N ILE A 347 -14.85 -9.28 -22.01
CA ILE A 347 -16.04 -10.12 -21.89
C ILE A 347 -16.13 -11.11 -23.05
N SER A 348 -17.07 -12.06 -22.96
CA SER A 348 -17.48 -12.89 -24.09
C SER A 348 -18.16 -12.03 -25.16
N ASP A 349 -18.00 -12.42 -26.43
CA ASP A 349 -18.80 -11.90 -27.54
C ASP A 349 -20.29 -12.09 -27.30
#